data_35483de24649f3935c4fdb543b333a15
#
_entry.id   35483de24649f3935c4fdb543b333a15
#
_cell.length_a   1.000
_cell.length_b   1.000
_cell.length_c   1.000
_cell.angle_alpha   90.00
_cell.angle_beta   90.00
_cell.angle_gamma   90.00
#
_symmetry.space_group_name_H-M   'P 1'
#
loop_
_entity.id
_entity.type
_entity.pdbx_description
1 polymer ?
#
loop_
_entity_poly.entity_id
_entity_poly.type
_entity_poly.pdbx_seq_one_letter_code
_entity_poly.pdbx_strand_id
1 'polypeptide(L)'
;MHDHSIWTFCYARGRIPNDMMGGCPVCSNQGMTDIPMAYSLITSAPDAPSAHRVLVDCGFKGGQSMTGSRFQSIEMPEAVLAKVGLTPADITVLVLTHLHFDHAGNFDAFPNARIVVQRREYERWRAVIDALPDRTAGKGVWELSSMDVDVLDAFSQAVTGGRIELIDGDAEVAPGVTCHLAADSHTFGSQWVEVSTHSGPHVIAGDCVYWYANMERLWPPGYAQGNAWNLMATYRQLRELVGEDHLERVIPGHDMEIFKRHRNWLSGLNPVAEVHLAAGEPSRLVD
;
A
#
# COMPACT_ATOMS: atom_id res chain seq x y z
N MET A 1 -17.56 10.76 16.06
CA MET A 1 -16.40 10.88 15.15
C MET A 1 -15.63 9.58 15.29
N HIS A 2 -15.27 8.93 14.19
CA HIS A 2 -14.46 7.71 14.25
C HIS A 2 -13.02 8.09 14.57
N ASP A 3 -12.33 7.25 15.34
CA ASP A 3 -10.92 7.43 15.68
C ASP A 3 -10.19 6.10 15.53
N HIS A 4 -8.98 6.15 14.98
CA HIS A 4 -8.23 4.96 14.61
C HIS A 4 -6.77 5.09 14.99
N SER A 5 -6.16 3.97 15.37
CA SER A 5 -4.72 3.83 15.42
C SER A 5 -4.18 3.34 14.07
N ILE A 6 -3.01 3.84 13.69
CA ILE A 6 -2.36 3.51 12.41
C ILE A 6 -0.90 3.13 12.67
N TRP A 7 -0.51 1.95 12.20
CA TRP A 7 0.88 1.49 12.17
C TRP A 7 1.30 1.20 10.74
N THR A 8 2.52 1.54 10.41
CA THR A 8 3.13 1.17 9.12
C THR A 8 4.31 0.25 9.36
N PHE A 9 4.33 -0.88 8.68
CA PHE A 9 5.34 -1.90 8.78
C PHE A 9 6.25 -1.88 7.56
N CYS A 10 7.55 -1.81 7.76
CA CYS A 10 8.48 -2.26 6.73
C CYS A 10 8.52 -3.80 6.81
N TYR A 11 8.18 -4.50 5.72
CA TYR A 11 8.23 -5.95 5.68
C TYR A 11 9.40 -6.49 4.82
N ALA A 12 10.01 -5.62 4.02
CA ALA A 12 11.20 -5.92 3.24
C ALA A 12 11.93 -4.62 2.87
N ARG A 13 13.16 -4.74 2.40
CA ARG A 13 13.95 -3.60 1.90
C ARG A 13 14.36 -3.88 0.46
N GLY A 14 14.20 -2.88 -0.40
CA GLY A 14 14.65 -2.91 -1.78
C GLY A 14 15.70 -1.84 -2.05
N ARG A 15 16.47 -2.03 -3.12
CA ARG A 15 17.40 -1.02 -3.61
C ARG A 15 17.15 -0.78 -5.09
N ILE A 16 16.72 0.42 -5.42
CA ILE A 16 16.23 0.76 -6.75
C ILE A 16 16.85 2.08 -7.26
N PRO A 17 16.82 2.33 -8.57
CA PRO A 17 17.25 3.61 -9.14
C PRO A 17 16.42 4.78 -8.60
N ASN A 18 17.07 5.87 -8.24
CA ASN A 18 16.39 7.08 -7.75
C ASN A 18 15.35 7.61 -8.74
N ASP A 19 15.64 7.52 -10.04
CA ASP A 19 14.76 8.01 -11.11
C ASP A 19 13.41 7.27 -11.15
N MET A 20 13.33 6.05 -10.62
CA MET A 20 12.05 5.34 -10.51
C MET A 20 11.12 6.00 -9.49
N MET A 21 11.67 6.61 -8.45
CA MET A 21 10.91 7.13 -7.31
C MET A 21 10.52 8.61 -7.48
N GLY A 22 11.37 9.39 -8.12
CA GLY A 22 11.12 10.83 -8.32
C GLY A 22 11.73 11.31 -9.61
N GLY A 23 10.92 11.45 -10.64
CA GLY A 23 11.34 11.93 -11.95
C GLY A 23 11.36 13.45 -12.02
N CYS A 24 12.50 14.08 -11.73
CA CYS A 24 12.71 15.48 -12.13
C CYS A 24 13.42 15.50 -13.50
N PRO A 25 12.76 15.92 -14.59
CA PRO A 25 13.32 15.88 -15.93
C PRO A 25 14.49 16.88 -16.12
N VAL A 26 14.65 17.83 -15.22
CA VAL A 26 15.73 18.84 -15.25
C VAL A 26 16.79 18.63 -14.17
N CYS A 27 16.60 17.66 -13.29
CA CYS A 27 17.52 17.31 -12.22
C CYS A 27 18.02 15.89 -12.49
N SER A 28 19.30 15.69 -12.70
CA SER A 28 19.86 14.33 -12.71
C SER A 28 19.72 13.71 -11.33
N ASN A 29 18.78 12.76 -11.17
CA ASN A 29 18.59 11.99 -9.94
C ASN A 29 19.27 10.63 -10.09
N GLN A 30 20.53 10.64 -10.48
CA GLN A 30 21.31 9.41 -10.67
C GLN A 30 21.63 8.77 -9.32
N GLY A 31 21.78 7.46 -9.34
CA GLY A 31 22.15 6.66 -8.18
C GLY A 31 21.05 5.67 -7.79
N MET A 32 21.29 5.03 -6.66
CA MET A 32 20.40 4.03 -6.08
C MET A 32 19.94 4.48 -4.70
N THR A 33 18.72 4.18 -4.36
CA THR A 33 18.15 4.43 -3.04
C THR A 33 17.63 3.16 -2.41
N ASP A 34 17.72 3.11 -1.08
CA ASP A 34 17.08 2.06 -0.31
C ASP A 34 15.63 2.47 -0.02
N ILE A 35 14.71 1.58 -0.32
CA ILE A 35 13.28 1.76 -0.09
C ILE A 35 12.74 0.70 0.86
N PRO A 36 11.74 1.04 1.70
CA PRO A 36 10.95 0.05 2.38
C PRO A 36 9.95 -0.55 1.41
N MET A 37 9.68 -1.82 1.53
CA MET A 37 8.44 -2.43 1.10
C MET A 37 7.52 -2.40 2.32
N ALA A 38 6.42 -1.67 2.24
CA ALA A 38 5.61 -1.34 3.40
C ALA A 38 4.13 -1.61 3.18
N TYR A 39 3.42 -1.87 4.27
CA TYR A 39 1.96 -1.87 4.34
C TYR A 39 1.49 -1.37 5.71
N SER A 40 0.22 -1.00 5.82
CA SER A 40 -0.28 -0.34 7.01
C SER A 40 -1.46 -1.06 7.64
N LEU A 41 -1.52 -1.03 8.97
CA LEU A 41 -2.62 -1.53 9.78
C LEU A 41 -3.40 -0.37 10.37
N ILE A 42 -4.71 -0.43 10.26
CA ILE A 42 -5.66 0.49 10.90
C ILE A 42 -6.47 -0.34 11.91
N THR A 43 -6.58 0.14 13.14
CA THR A 43 -7.49 -0.45 14.13
C THR A 43 -8.42 0.61 14.67
N SER A 44 -9.69 0.24 14.87
CA SER A 44 -10.64 1.11 15.58
C SER A 44 -10.18 1.38 17.01
N ALA A 45 -10.56 2.54 17.56
CA ALA A 45 -10.32 2.87 18.96
C ALA A 45 -10.80 1.76 19.91
N PRO A 46 -10.19 1.58 21.09
CA PRO A 46 -10.53 0.51 22.02
C PRO A 46 -12.00 0.52 22.49
N ASP A 47 -12.61 1.70 22.52
CA ASP A 47 -13.99 1.92 22.94
C ASP A 47 -14.99 1.99 21.76
N ALA A 48 -14.55 1.71 20.55
CA ALA A 48 -15.42 1.75 19.37
C ALA A 48 -16.57 0.74 19.48
N PRO A 49 -17.78 1.09 19.02
CA PRO A 49 -18.94 0.20 19.07
C PRO A 49 -18.76 -1.12 18.32
N SER A 50 -17.90 -1.12 17.31
CA SER A 50 -17.51 -2.31 16.55
C SER A 50 -16.01 -2.30 16.31
N ALA A 51 -15.33 -3.35 16.76
CA ALA A 51 -13.91 -3.52 16.50
C ALA A 51 -13.67 -3.95 15.06
N HIS A 52 -12.80 -3.25 14.36
CA HIS A 52 -12.32 -3.67 13.04
C HIS A 52 -10.81 -3.49 12.95
N ARG A 53 -10.21 -4.31 12.10
CA ARG A 53 -8.78 -4.26 11.78
C ARG A 53 -8.65 -4.31 10.27
N VAL A 54 -8.29 -3.17 9.70
CA VAL A 54 -8.12 -3.01 8.26
C VAL A 54 -6.63 -3.02 7.96
N LEU A 55 -6.21 -3.98 7.14
CA LEU A 55 -4.86 -3.99 6.58
C LEU A 55 -4.91 -3.38 5.19
N VAL A 56 -4.00 -2.47 4.88
CA VAL A 56 -3.85 -1.85 3.56
C VAL A 56 -2.58 -2.38 2.94
N ASP A 57 -2.73 -3.18 1.90
CA ASP A 57 -1.74 -4.02 1.23
C ASP A 57 -1.23 -5.18 2.11
N CYS A 58 -0.49 -6.12 1.50
CA CYS A 58 -0.11 -7.36 2.21
C CYS A 58 1.26 -7.92 1.79
N GLY A 59 2.03 -7.19 0.99
CA GLY A 59 3.37 -7.60 0.59
C GLY A 59 3.41 -8.74 -0.43
N PHE A 60 4.59 -9.34 -0.57
CA PHE A 60 4.84 -10.43 -1.53
C PHE A 60 5.38 -11.68 -0.86
N LYS A 61 5.20 -12.83 -1.51
CA LYS A 61 5.78 -14.10 -1.06
C LYS A 61 7.28 -14.13 -1.33
N GLY A 62 8.06 -14.53 -0.34
CA GLY A 62 9.48 -14.80 -0.54
C GLY A 62 9.70 -15.86 -1.62
N GLY A 63 10.74 -15.67 -2.46
CA GLY A 63 11.09 -16.61 -3.52
C GLY A 63 10.33 -16.43 -4.85
N GLN A 64 9.42 -15.47 -4.95
CA GLN A 64 8.78 -15.11 -6.22
C GLN A 64 9.82 -14.62 -7.24
N SER A 65 9.58 -14.90 -8.51
CA SER A 65 10.53 -14.63 -9.60
C SER A 65 10.86 -13.15 -9.80
N MET A 66 9.97 -12.27 -9.33
CA MET A 66 10.13 -10.81 -9.38
C MET A 66 11.09 -10.28 -8.31
N THR A 67 11.21 -10.99 -7.17
CA THR A 67 11.94 -10.49 -6.01
C THR A 67 13.46 -10.57 -6.18
N GLY A 68 13.98 -11.65 -6.77
CA GLY A 68 15.41 -11.82 -7.01
C GLY A 68 16.30 -11.38 -5.82
N SER A 69 17.50 -10.93 -6.11
CA SER A 69 18.45 -10.37 -5.11
C SER A 69 18.20 -8.89 -4.77
N ARG A 70 17.17 -8.27 -5.35
CA ARG A 70 16.88 -6.84 -5.15
C ARG A 70 16.24 -6.55 -3.81
N PHE A 71 15.57 -7.54 -3.19
CA PHE A 71 14.87 -7.38 -1.93
C PHE A 71 15.51 -8.23 -0.86
N GLN A 72 15.66 -7.63 0.32
CA GLN A 72 16.31 -8.21 1.49
C GLN A 72 15.41 -8.05 2.72
N SER A 73 15.77 -8.78 3.79
CA SER A 73 15.08 -8.68 5.08
C SER A 73 13.56 -8.91 4.97
N ILE A 74 13.14 -9.89 4.14
CA ILE A 74 11.74 -10.19 3.89
C ILE A 74 11.12 -10.85 5.12
N GLU A 75 10.03 -10.30 5.61
CA GLU A 75 9.21 -10.84 6.70
C GLU A 75 7.80 -11.13 6.19
N MET A 76 7.30 -12.32 6.49
CA MET A 76 5.95 -12.75 6.10
C MET A 76 4.89 -12.11 7.00
N PRO A 77 3.62 -12.02 6.57
CA PRO A 77 2.55 -11.35 7.31
C PRO A 77 2.41 -11.80 8.77
N GLU A 78 2.63 -13.08 9.08
CA GLU A 78 2.58 -13.61 10.43
C GLU A 78 3.64 -12.95 11.33
N ALA A 79 4.87 -12.86 10.85
CA ALA A 79 5.98 -12.24 11.61
C ALA A 79 5.78 -10.74 11.77
N VAL A 80 5.25 -10.08 10.73
CA VAL A 80 5.00 -8.63 10.75
C VAL A 80 3.88 -8.28 11.73
N LEU A 81 2.73 -8.95 11.66
CA LEU A 81 1.59 -8.68 12.53
C LEU A 81 1.86 -9.07 13.99
N ALA A 82 2.71 -10.09 14.24
CA ALA A 82 3.13 -10.45 15.58
C ALA A 82 3.85 -9.30 16.31
N LYS A 83 4.46 -8.34 15.61
CA LYS A 83 5.09 -7.14 16.18
C LYS A 83 4.11 -6.26 16.96
N VAL A 84 2.83 -6.35 16.63
CA VAL A 84 1.74 -5.65 17.33
C VAL A 84 0.75 -6.62 18.01
N GLY A 85 1.18 -7.88 18.22
CA GLY A 85 0.39 -8.89 18.93
C GLY A 85 -0.82 -9.42 18.16
N LEU A 86 -0.79 -9.38 16.83
CA LEU A 86 -1.84 -9.85 15.95
C LEU A 86 -1.34 -11.00 15.06
N THR A 87 -2.30 -11.68 14.46
CA THR A 87 -2.11 -12.72 13.44
C THR A 87 -2.88 -12.34 12.16
N PRO A 88 -2.60 -12.94 11.02
CA PRO A 88 -3.40 -12.72 9.80
C PRO A 88 -4.90 -13.05 9.97
N ALA A 89 -5.25 -13.96 10.88
CA ALA A 89 -6.64 -14.31 11.16
C ALA A 89 -7.41 -13.22 11.92
N ASP A 90 -6.71 -12.25 12.53
CA ASP A 90 -7.30 -11.12 13.23
C ASP A 90 -7.72 -9.99 12.29
N ILE A 91 -7.28 -10.00 11.04
CA ILE A 91 -7.60 -8.97 10.06
C ILE A 91 -9.03 -9.18 9.55
N THR A 92 -9.85 -8.15 9.64
CA THR A 92 -11.27 -8.19 9.24
C THR A 92 -11.50 -7.67 7.83
N VAL A 93 -10.67 -6.73 7.37
CA VAL A 93 -10.68 -6.20 6.00
C VAL A 93 -9.26 -6.10 5.49
N LEU A 94 -9.01 -6.57 4.28
CA LEU A 94 -7.79 -6.34 3.52
C LEU A 94 -8.11 -5.44 2.33
N VAL A 95 -7.60 -4.23 2.32
CA VAL A 95 -7.69 -3.32 1.17
C VAL A 95 -6.42 -3.49 0.34
N LEU A 96 -6.56 -3.76 -0.95
CA LEU A 96 -5.45 -3.73 -1.89
C LEU A 96 -5.47 -2.39 -2.63
N THR A 97 -4.42 -1.60 -2.48
CA THR A 97 -4.32 -0.31 -3.16
C THR A 97 -4.25 -0.48 -4.67
N HIS A 98 -3.61 -1.55 -5.11
CA HIS A 98 -3.52 -2.00 -6.51
C HIS A 98 -2.97 -3.44 -6.55
N LEU A 99 -2.79 -4.01 -7.75
CA LEU A 99 -2.47 -5.43 -7.90
C LEU A 99 -0.99 -5.72 -8.26
N HIS A 100 -0.06 -4.80 -8.03
CA HIS A 100 1.36 -5.12 -8.15
C HIS A 100 1.78 -6.18 -7.14
N PHE A 101 2.84 -6.92 -7.48
CA PHE A 101 3.29 -8.10 -6.72
C PHE A 101 3.60 -7.78 -5.25
N ASP A 102 4.12 -6.60 -4.97
CA ASP A 102 4.57 -6.16 -3.65
C ASP A 102 3.45 -5.59 -2.76
N HIS A 103 2.25 -5.45 -3.30
CA HIS A 103 1.04 -5.04 -2.58
C HIS A 103 0.04 -6.18 -2.41
N ALA A 104 -0.14 -7.02 -3.42
CA ALA A 104 -1.18 -8.05 -3.45
C ALA A 104 -0.68 -9.50 -3.27
N GLY A 105 0.63 -9.72 -3.16
CA GLY A 105 1.22 -11.05 -3.26
C GLY A 105 0.82 -12.05 -2.17
N ASN A 106 0.48 -11.58 -0.97
CA ASN A 106 0.07 -12.42 0.17
C ASN A 106 -1.44 -12.38 0.46
N PHE A 107 -2.30 -11.97 -0.48
CA PHE A 107 -3.72 -11.80 -0.22
C PHE A 107 -4.41 -13.06 0.36
N ASP A 108 -3.89 -14.23 0.08
CA ASP A 108 -4.41 -15.51 0.53
C ASP A 108 -4.02 -15.88 1.98
N ALA A 109 -3.10 -15.13 2.59
CA ALA A 109 -2.68 -15.35 3.97
C ALA A 109 -3.73 -14.93 5.02
N PHE A 110 -4.78 -14.20 4.64
CA PHE A 110 -5.76 -13.60 5.53
C PHE A 110 -7.11 -14.33 5.49
N PRO A 111 -7.30 -15.42 6.25
CA PRO A 111 -8.44 -16.33 6.07
C PRO A 111 -9.80 -15.71 6.38
N ASN A 112 -9.83 -14.72 7.29
CA ASN A 112 -11.06 -14.11 7.78
C ASN A 112 -11.33 -12.73 7.15
N ALA A 113 -10.39 -12.19 6.38
CA ALA A 113 -10.53 -10.85 5.82
C ALA A 113 -11.50 -10.82 4.64
N ARG A 114 -12.38 -9.82 4.62
CA ARG A 114 -13.03 -9.34 3.41
C ARG A 114 -11.99 -8.58 2.58
N ILE A 115 -11.72 -9.04 1.37
CA ILE A 115 -10.68 -8.44 0.50
C ILE A 115 -11.35 -7.48 -0.46
N VAL A 116 -10.85 -6.25 -0.52
CA VAL A 116 -11.44 -5.14 -1.30
C VAL A 116 -10.42 -4.59 -2.29
N VAL A 117 -10.82 -4.46 -3.54
CA VAL A 117 -10.03 -3.85 -4.62
C VAL A 117 -10.95 -3.17 -5.62
N GLN A 118 -10.45 -2.19 -6.36
CA GLN A 118 -11.21 -1.57 -7.44
C GLN A 118 -11.46 -2.56 -8.57
N ARG A 119 -12.74 -2.67 -9.04
CA ARG A 119 -13.12 -3.49 -10.19
C ARG A 119 -12.28 -3.16 -11.43
N ARG A 120 -12.08 -1.87 -11.68
CA ARG A 120 -11.27 -1.36 -12.78
C ARG A 120 -9.85 -1.90 -12.76
N GLU A 121 -9.22 -2.01 -11.58
CA GLU A 121 -7.87 -2.55 -11.41
C GLU A 121 -7.81 -4.00 -11.86
N TYR A 122 -8.71 -4.82 -11.31
CA TYR A 122 -8.76 -6.25 -11.63
C TYR A 122 -9.08 -6.52 -13.10
N GLU A 123 -10.15 -5.91 -13.64
CA GLU A 123 -10.61 -6.19 -15.00
C GLU A 123 -9.60 -5.74 -16.07
N ARG A 124 -8.92 -4.62 -15.84
CA ARG A 124 -7.90 -4.13 -16.78
C ARG A 124 -6.65 -4.99 -16.79
N TRP A 125 -6.16 -5.41 -15.64
CA TRP A 125 -5.03 -6.34 -15.58
C TRP A 125 -5.38 -7.69 -16.21
N ARG A 126 -6.58 -8.21 -15.98
CA ARG A 126 -7.04 -9.42 -16.68
C ARG A 126 -7.01 -9.23 -18.18
N ALA A 127 -7.55 -8.13 -18.69
CA ALA A 127 -7.56 -7.86 -20.12
C ALA A 127 -6.15 -7.75 -20.73
N VAL A 128 -5.19 -7.13 -20.00
CA VAL A 128 -3.78 -7.08 -20.42
C VAL A 128 -3.22 -8.49 -20.54
N ILE A 129 -3.34 -9.32 -19.49
CA ILE A 129 -2.78 -10.67 -19.49
C ILE A 129 -3.44 -11.58 -20.54
N ASP A 130 -4.76 -11.47 -20.71
CA ASP A 130 -5.49 -12.30 -21.67
C ASP A 130 -5.17 -11.90 -23.13
N ALA A 131 -4.70 -10.68 -23.37
CA ALA A 131 -4.25 -10.21 -24.69
C ALA A 131 -2.81 -10.61 -25.03
N LEU A 132 -2.01 -11.08 -24.06
CA LEU A 132 -0.62 -11.46 -24.32
C LEU A 132 -0.54 -12.78 -25.11
N PRO A 133 0.29 -12.83 -26.18
CA PRO A 133 0.48 -14.04 -26.98
C PRO A 133 1.08 -15.20 -26.18
N ASP A 134 1.90 -14.91 -25.20
CA ASP A 134 2.55 -15.88 -24.31
C ASP A 134 2.52 -15.36 -22.87
N ARG A 135 1.66 -15.96 -22.06
CA ARG A 135 1.50 -15.64 -20.63
C ARG A 135 2.72 -16.04 -19.80
N THR A 136 3.58 -16.93 -20.33
CA THR A 136 4.82 -17.35 -19.66
C THR A 136 6.00 -16.40 -19.95
N ALA A 137 5.85 -15.52 -20.94
CA ALA A 137 6.83 -14.49 -21.29
C ALA A 137 6.94 -13.36 -20.25
N GLY A 138 6.26 -13.47 -19.11
CA GLY A 138 6.14 -12.45 -18.04
C GLY A 138 7.46 -11.86 -17.52
N LYS A 139 8.60 -12.47 -17.85
CA LYS A 139 9.92 -11.89 -17.62
C LYS A 139 10.39 -11.19 -18.89
N GLY A 140 10.14 -9.89 -18.99
CA GLY A 140 10.73 -9.06 -20.07
C GLY A 140 9.74 -8.27 -20.89
N VAL A 141 8.44 -8.43 -20.68
CA VAL A 141 7.44 -7.51 -21.24
C VAL A 141 7.13 -6.41 -20.22
N TRP A 142 7.18 -5.18 -20.67
CA TRP A 142 7.00 -4.00 -19.81
C TRP A 142 5.62 -4.00 -19.12
N GLU A 143 4.59 -4.49 -19.80
CA GLU A 143 3.23 -4.59 -19.27
C GLU A 143 3.13 -5.41 -17.99
N LEU A 144 4.00 -6.41 -17.82
CA LEU A 144 4.01 -7.30 -16.66
C LEU A 144 5.18 -7.03 -15.70
N SER A 145 5.88 -5.91 -15.85
CA SER A 145 7.10 -5.63 -15.09
C SER A 145 6.92 -5.60 -13.57
N SER A 146 5.71 -5.33 -13.09
CA SER A 146 5.34 -5.33 -11.67
C SER A 146 4.19 -6.28 -11.34
N MET A 147 3.83 -7.18 -12.27
CA MET A 147 2.75 -8.15 -12.08
C MET A 147 3.31 -9.55 -11.83
N ASP A 148 2.68 -10.25 -10.91
CA ASP A 148 2.85 -11.69 -10.75
C ASP A 148 1.60 -12.38 -11.33
N VAL A 149 1.78 -13.06 -12.47
CA VAL A 149 0.68 -13.70 -13.20
C VAL A 149 0.05 -14.81 -12.37
N ASP A 150 0.85 -15.57 -11.60
CA ASP A 150 0.35 -16.65 -10.76
C ASP A 150 -0.51 -16.10 -9.62
N VAL A 151 -0.11 -14.96 -9.04
CA VAL A 151 -0.91 -14.24 -8.03
C VAL A 151 -2.22 -13.76 -8.64
N LEU A 152 -2.19 -13.16 -9.84
CA LEU A 152 -3.43 -12.68 -10.47
C LEU A 152 -4.36 -13.82 -10.89
N ASP A 153 -3.84 -14.98 -11.29
CA ASP A 153 -4.66 -16.16 -11.59
C ASP A 153 -5.31 -16.72 -10.31
N ALA A 154 -4.57 -16.82 -9.22
CA ALA A 154 -5.13 -17.18 -7.91
C ALA A 154 -6.18 -16.15 -7.42
N PHE A 155 -5.91 -14.87 -7.63
CA PHE A 155 -6.84 -13.79 -7.34
C PHE A 155 -8.14 -13.91 -8.13
N SER A 156 -8.06 -14.26 -9.41
CA SER A 156 -9.22 -14.49 -10.28
C SER A 156 -10.10 -15.65 -9.80
N GLN A 157 -9.49 -16.71 -9.29
CA GLN A 157 -10.23 -17.80 -8.66
C GLN A 157 -10.95 -17.34 -7.40
N ALA A 158 -10.31 -16.50 -6.58
CA ALA A 158 -10.89 -15.94 -5.37
C ALA A 158 -12.04 -14.95 -5.68
N VAL A 159 -11.96 -14.17 -6.77
CA VAL A 159 -13.06 -13.35 -7.28
C VAL A 159 -14.27 -14.22 -7.65
N THR A 160 -14.04 -15.27 -8.44
CA THR A 160 -15.08 -16.21 -8.86
C THR A 160 -15.72 -16.93 -7.66
N GLY A 161 -14.90 -17.24 -6.64
CA GLY A 161 -15.35 -17.86 -5.39
C GLY A 161 -16.07 -16.90 -4.42
N GLY A 162 -16.23 -15.62 -4.76
CA GLY A 162 -16.92 -14.63 -3.94
C GLY A 162 -16.15 -14.15 -2.70
N ARG A 163 -14.85 -14.41 -2.62
CA ARG A 163 -13.99 -13.98 -1.51
C ARG A 163 -13.53 -12.52 -1.63
N ILE A 164 -13.54 -11.99 -2.85
CA ILE A 164 -13.07 -10.65 -3.17
C ILE A 164 -14.24 -9.77 -3.55
N GLU A 165 -14.31 -8.61 -2.90
CA GLU A 165 -15.25 -7.55 -3.22
C GLU A 165 -14.62 -6.58 -4.20
N LEU A 166 -15.22 -6.47 -5.37
CA LEU A 166 -14.86 -5.49 -6.39
C LEU A 166 -15.70 -4.24 -6.22
N ILE A 167 -15.09 -3.15 -5.77
CA ILE A 167 -15.75 -1.86 -5.58
C ILE A 167 -15.60 -0.98 -6.83
N ASP A 168 -16.53 -0.04 -7.00
CA ASP A 168 -16.56 0.89 -8.12
C ASP A 168 -16.51 2.34 -7.60
N GLY A 169 -15.34 2.98 -7.67
CA GLY A 169 -15.15 4.34 -7.16
C GLY A 169 -14.91 4.40 -5.66
N ASP A 170 -15.35 5.50 -5.04
CA ASP A 170 -15.14 5.73 -3.62
C ASP A 170 -16.10 4.89 -2.78
N ALA A 171 -15.59 4.25 -1.72
CA ALA A 171 -16.38 3.38 -0.86
C ALA A 171 -15.84 3.34 0.57
N GLU A 172 -16.73 3.49 1.56
CA GLU A 172 -16.41 3.23 2.96
C GLU A 172 -16.33 1.71 3.18
N VAL A 173 -15.17 1.23 3.62
CA VAL A 173 -14.90 -0.21 3.81
C VAL A 173 -14.96 -0.65 5.27
N ALA A 174 -14.83 0.28 6.18
CA ALA A 174 -15.11 0.14 7.59
C ALA A 174 -15.50 1.54 8.12
N PRO A 175 -16.20 1.66 9.27
CA PRO A 175 -16.60 2.96 9.80
C PRO A 175 -15.43 3.93 9.91
N GLY A 176 -15.43 5.03 9.15
CA GLY A 176 -14.35 6.02 9.11
C GLY A 176 -13.10 5.60 8.33
N VAL A 177 -13.17 4.55 7.52
CA VAL A 177 -12.11 4.12 6.60
C VAL A 177 -12.68 4.04 5.19
N THR A 178 -12.26 4.94 4.31
CA THR A 178 -12.80 5.10 2.96
C THR A 178 -11.71 4.90 1.91
N CYS A 179 -11.98 4.03 0.95
CA CYS A 179 -11.16 3.89 -0.26
C CYS A 179 -11.58 4.95 -1.28
N HIS A 180 -10.62 5.59 -1.92
CA HIS A 180 -10.82 6.57 -2.97
C HIS A 180 -10.13 6.13 -4.26
N LEU A 181 -10.87 6.10 -5.35
CA LEU A 181 -10.34 5.72 -6.65
C LEU A 181 -9.41 6.79 -7.22
N ALA A 182 -8.18 6.42 -7.54
CA ALA A 182 -7.22 7.22 -8.29
C ALA A 182 -6.99 6.59 -9.68
N ALA A 183 -8.02 6.64 -10.52
CA ALA A 183 -8.06 5.97 -11.83
C ALA A 183 -6.91 6.40 -12.74
N ASP A 184 -6.27 5.41 -13.39
CA ASP A 184 -5.14 5.61 -14.31
C ASP A 184 -4.03 6.50 -13.72
N SER A 185 -3.81 6.45 -12.41
CA SER A 185 -2.75 7.18 -11.71
C SER A 185 -1.44 6.37 -11.73
N HIS A 186 -1.18 5.54 -10.74
CA HIS A 186 -0.06 4.62 -10.72
C HIS A 186 -0.33 3.38 -11.60
N THR A 187 -1.51 2.78 -11.47
CA THR A 187 -2.05 1.71 -12.31
C THR A 187 -3.46 2.07 -12.81
N PHE A 188 -4.16 1.12 -13.42
CA PHE A 188 -5.48 1.34 -14.00
C PHE A 188 -6.55 1.75 -12.97
N GLY A 189 -6.51 1.15 -11.79
CA GLY A 189 -7.50 1.35 -10.74
C GLY A 189 -6.87 1.47 -9.37
N SER A 190 -5.71 2.13 -9.27
CA SER A 190 -5.11 2.45 -7.97
C SER A 190 -6.09 3.18 -7.08
N GLN A 191 -6.01 2.92 -5.79
CA GLN A 191 -6.78 3.61 -4.77
C GLN A 191 -5.90 3.97 -3.58
N TRP A 192 -6.30 5.00 -2.86
CA TRP A 192 -5.74 5.39 -1.59
C TRP A 192 -6.81 5.32 -0.49
N VAL A 193 -6.41 5.25 0.74
CA VAL A 193 -7.32 5.04 1.87
C VAL A 193 -7.28 6.24 2.81
N GLU A 194 -8.43 6.88 2.99
CA GLU A 194 -8.66 7.90 4.02
C GLU A 194 -9.03 7.23 5.33
N VAL A 195 -8.42 7.71 6.42
CA VAL A 195 -8.63 7.21 7.78
C VAL A 195 -9.00 8.36 8.69
N SER A 196 -10.19 8.31 9.26
CA SER A 196 -10.64 9.29 10.26
C SER A 196 -9.88 9.12 11.57
N THR A 197 -9.30 10.21 12.09
CA THR A 197 -8.68 10.26 13.41
C THR A 197 -9.06 11.53 14.16
N HIS A 198 -8.86 11.55 15.48
CA HIS A 198 -9.13 12.74 16.29
C HIS A 198 -8.22 13.94 15.95
N SER A 199 -7.07 13.70 15.31
CA SER A 199 -6.16 14.77 14.86
C SER A 199 -6.43 15.25 13.43
N GLY A 200 -7.46 14.70 12.77
CA GLY A 200 -7.82 14.98 11.38
C GLY A 200 -7.58 13.79 10.46
N PRO A 201 -7.89 13.89 9.17
CA PRO A 201 -7.74 12.78 8.24
C PRO A 201 -6.27 12.37 8.07
N HIS A 202 -6.03 11.07 8.06
CA HIS A 202 -4.78 10.45 7.60
C HIS A 202 -5.04 9.72 6.29
N VAL A 203 -4.00 9.53 5.51
CA VAL A 203 -4.09 8.86 4.22
C VAL A 203 -3.01 7.78 4.11
N ILE A 204 -3.41 6.58 3.70
CA ILE A 204 -2.47 5.55 3.25
C ILE A 204 -2.54 5.57 1.73
N ALA A 205 -1.47 6.08 1.11
CA ALA A 205 -1.49 6.43 -0.30
C ALA A 205 -1.13 5.27 -1.24
N GLY A 206 -0.53 4.19 -0.70
CA GLY A 206 0.08 3.18 -1.56
C GLY A 206 1.01 3.84 -2.59
N ASP A 207 1.03 3.32 -3.79
CA ASP A 207 1.88 3.82 -4.86
C ASP A 207 1.32 5.04 -5.61
N CYS A 208 0.17 5.55 -5.17
CA CYS A 208 -0.25 6.88 -5.60
C CYS A 208 0.77 7.95 -5.13
N VAL A 209 1.51 7.68 -4.05
CA VAL A 209 2.64 8.49 -3.58
C VAL A 209 3.78 7.56 -3.17
N TYR A 210 4.90 7.56 -3.89
CA TYR A 210 6.06 6.76 -3.52
C TYR A 210 6.85 7.37 -2.36
N TRP A 211 7.15 8.66 -2.48
CA TRP A 211 7.92 9.46 -1.51
C TRP A 211 7.17 10.70 -1.10
N TYR A 212 7.40 11.20 0.11
CA TYR A 212 6.92 12.52 0.52
C TYR A 212 7.32 13.61 -0.49
N ALA A 213 8.54 13.52 -1.04
CA ALA A 213 9.04 14.45 -2.03
C ALA A 213 8.19 14.51 -3.32
N ASN A 214 7.51 13.41 -3.72
CA ASN A 214 6.61 13.44 -4.87
C ASN A 214 5.49 14.44 -4.63
N MET A 215 4.87 14.37 -3.47
CA MET A 215 3.77 15.23 -3.08
C MET A 215 4.24 16.64 -2.70
N GLU A 216 5.31 16.77 -1.91
CA GLU A 216 5.86 18.07 -1.46
C GLU A 216 6.32 18.94 -2.63
N ARG A 217 6.90 18.32 -3.66
CA ARG A 217 7.48 19.03 -4.82
C ARG A 217 6.63 18.91 -6.07
N LEU A 218 5.53 18.19 -6.01
CA LEU A 218 4.69 17.84 -7.16
C LEU A 218 5.52 17.20 -8.29
N TRP A 219 6.32 16.21 -7.95
CA TRP A 219 7.15 15.45 -8.87
C TRP A 219 6.62 14.02 -9.00
N PRO A 220 6.08 13.63 -10.15
CA PRO A 220 5.66 12.24 -10.35
C PRO A 220 6.87 11.30 -10.34
N PRO A 221 6.70 10.01 -10.02
CA PRO A 221 7.75 9.02 -10.16
C PRO A 221 8.13 8.84 -11.63
N GLY A 222 9.33 8.33 -11.87
CA GLY A 222 9.78 7.96 -13.21
C GLY A 222 9.21 6.62 -13.67
N TYR A 223 8.64 5.84 -12.77
CA TYR A 223 7.96 4.58 -13.07
C TYR A 223 6.52 4.63 -12.57
N ALA A 224 5.59 4.53 -13.50
CA ALA A 224 4.18 4.28 -13.27
C ALA A 224 3.61 3.66 -14.55
N GLN A 225 2.68 2.71 -14.41
CA GLN A 225 1.99 2.12 -15.56
C GLN A 225 0.68 2.88 -15.90
N GLY A 226 0.38 3.90 -15.12
CA GLY A 226 -0.70 4.84 -15.34
C GLY A 226 -0.23 6.15 -15.98
N ASN A 227 -0.74 7.26 -15.47
CA ASN A 227 -0.57 8.58 -16.05
C ASN A 227 -0.04 9.59 -15.02
N ALA A 228 1.07 10.25 -15.33
CA ALA A 228 1.69 11.24 -14.45
C ALA A 228 0.77 12.43 -14.12
N TRP A 229 -0.11 12.85 -15.03
CA TRP A 229 -1.05 13.95 -14.78
C TRP A 229 -2.11 13.56 -13.75
N ASN A 230 -2.58 12.31 -13.78
CA ASN A 230 -3.52 11.81 -12.79
C ASN A 230 -2.86 11.67 -11.42
N LEU A 231 -1.60 11.22 -11.36
CA LEU A 231 -0.82 11.24 -10.12
C LEU A 231 -0.69 12.66 -9.56
N MET A 232 -0.37 13.64 -10.41
CA MET A 232 -0.29 15.04 -10.01
C MET A 232 -1.63 15.59 -9.50
N ALA A 233 -2.75 15.16 -10.08
CA ALA A 233 -4.08 15.52 -9.58
C ALA A 233 -4.33 14.90 -8.20
N THR A 234 -3.97 13.62 -8.02
CA THR A 234 -4.04 12.94 -6.72
C THR A 234 -3.20 13.65 -5.67
N TYR A 235 -1.95 14.07 -5.97
CA TYR A 235 -1.12 14.81 -5.01
C TYR A 235 -1.78 16.11 -4.52
N ARG A 236 -2.42 16.87 -5.42
CA ARG A 236 -3.14 18.09 -5.05
C ARG A 236 -4.35 17.79 -4.17
N GLN A 237 -5.10 16.74 -4.51
CA GLN A 237 -6.24 16.29 -3.71
C GLN A 237 -5.81 15.89 -2.29
N LEU A 238 -4.73 15.12 -2.15
CA LEU A 238 -4.22 14.69 -0.85
C LEU A 238 -3.72 15.88 -0.02
N ARG A 239 -3.01 16.83 -0.63
CA ARG A 239 -2.55 18.07 0.04
C ARG A 239 -3.72 18.90 0.52
N GLU A 240 -4.77 19.04 -0.28
CA GLU A 240 -5.98 19.77 0.10
C GLU A 240 -6.69 19.07 1.27
N LEU A 241 -6.80 17.73 1.24
CA LEU A 241 -7.46 16.94 2.27
C LEU A 241 -6.78 17.05 3.63
N VAL A 242 -5.46 16.86 3.70
CA VAL A 242 -4.73 16.87 4.97
C VAL A 242 -4.31 18.26 5.40
N GLY A 243 -4.22 19.23 4.48
CA GLY A 243 -3.66 20.56 4.66
C GLY A 243 -2.15 20.61 4.43
N GLU A 244 -1.65 21.73 3.89
CA GLU A 244 -0.25 21.93 3.52
C GLU A 244 0.75 21.75 4.69
N ASP A 245 0.32 22.07 5.91
CA ASP A 245 1.13 21.98 7.12
C ASP A 245 1.10 20.57 7.76
N HIS A 246 0.40 19.62 7.14
CA HIS A 246 0.15 18.27 7.68
C HIS A 246 0.44 17.16 6.68
N LEU A 247 1.41 17.35 5.79
CA LEU A 247 1.77 16.37 4.76
C LEU A 247 2.33 15.06 5.36
N GLU A 248 2.78 15.06 6.60
CA GLU A 248 3.17 13.86 7.36
C GLU A 248 2.00 12.91 7.62
N ARG A 249 0.75 13.36 7.50
CA ARG A 249 -0.45 12.50 7.60
C ARG A 249 -0.70 11.66 6.36
N VAL A 250 0.00 11.91 5.26
CA VAL A 250 -0.02 11.04 4.06
C VAL A 250 1.12 10.04 4.16
N ILE A 251 0.80 8.77 4.24
CA ILE A 251 1.75 7.67 4.33
C ILE A 251 2.05 7.18 2.91
N PRO A 252 3.25 7.43 2.39
CA PRO A 252 3.66 6.97 1.07
C PRO A 252 3.97 5.46 1.05
N GLY A 253 3.98 4.85 -0.15
CA GLY A 253 4.23 3.41 -0.29
C GLY A 253 5.66 2.99 0.00
N HIS A 254 6.67 3.81 -0.39
CA HIS A 254 8.06 3.37 -0.45
C HIS A 254 9.06 4.38 0.12
N ASP A 255 8.73 5.09 1.19
CA ASP A 255 9.60 6.11 1.77
C ASP A 255 10.15 5.73 3.15
N MET A 256 11.47 5.63 3.28
CA MET A 256 12.13 5.41 4.58
C MET A 256 11.91 6.58 5.57
N GLU A 257 11.52 7.76 5.06
CA GLU A 257 11.20 8.91 5.91
C GLU A 257 9.98 8.66 6.82
N ILE A 258 9.08 7.72 6.48
CA ILE A 258 7.99 7.27 7.37
C ILE A 258 8.54 6.92 8.75
N PHE A 259 9.63 6.14 8.77
CA PHE A 259 10.26 5.66 10.00
C PHE A 259 11.17 6.71 10.67
N LYS A 260 11.23 7.94 10.16
CA LYS A 260 11.91 9.09 10.78
C LYS A 260 10.92 10.17 11.22
N ARG A 261 9.83 10.34 10.49
CA ARG A 261 8.79 11.34 10.79
C ARG A 261 7.86 10.91 11.91
N HIS A 262 7.73 9.59 12.14
CA HIS A 262 6.85 9.02 13.16
C HIS A 262 7.67 8.30 14.23
N ARG A 263 7.06 8.10 15.41
CA ARG A 263 7.63 7.21 16.44
C ARG A 263 7.82 5.84 15.82
N ASN A 264 8.98 5.24 16.05
CA ASN A 264 9.30 3.96 15.44
C ASN A 264 10.17 3.09 16.35
N TRP A 265 10.17 1.80 16.08
CA TRP A 265 11.08 0.84 16.72
C TRP A 265 11.50 -0.23 15.72
N LEU A 266 12.68 -0.78 15.96
CA LEU A 266 13.12 -1.95 15.23
C LEU A 266 12.56 -3.20 15.91
N SER A 267 11.82 -4.02 15.15
CA SER A 267 11.29 -5.29 15.62
C SER A 267 11.52 -6.36 14.56
N GLY A 268 12.19 -7.45 14.92
CA GLY A 268 12.63 -8.42 13.94
C GLY A 268 13.69 -7.84 12.98
N LEU A 269 13.47 -7.97 11.70
CA LEU A 269 14.41 -7.51 10.67
C LEU A 269 14.19 -6.05 10.25
N ASN A 270 13.00 -5.50 10.47
CA ASN A 270 12.60 -4.22 9.92
C ASN A 270 11.85 -3.34 10.94
N PRO A 271 11.83 -1.99 10.70
CA PRO A 271 11.15 -1.07 11.59
C PRO A 271 9.62 -1.13 11.44
N VAL A 272 8.97 -0.68 12.51
CA VAL A 272 7.54 -0.37 12.57
C VAL A 272 7.41 1.10 12.94
N ALA A 273 6.53 1.83 12.27
CA ALA A 273 6.16 3.20 12.63
C ALA A 273 4.78 3.22 13.27
N GLU A 274 4.67 3.92 14.39
CA GLU A 274 3.43 4.30 15.05
C GLU A 274 3.03 5.67 14.52
N VAL A 275 2.15 5.66 13.49
CA VAL A 275 1.77 6.87 12.76
C VAL A 275 0.77 7.69 13.55
N HIS A 276 -0.24 7.03 14.11
CA HIS A 276 -1.28 7.63 14.92
C HIS A 276 -1.79 6.64 15.96
N LEU A 277 -2.13 7.12 17.14
CA LEU A 277 -2.81 6.33 18.16
C LEU A 277 -4.18 6.95 18.46
N ALA A 278 -5.22 6.14 18.39
CA ALA A 278 -6.55 6.51 18.83
C ALA A 278 -6.56 6.86 20.33
N ALA A 279 -7.51 7.67 20.76
CA ALA A 279 -7.66 8.04 22.13
C ALA A 279 -7.81 6.79 23.02
N GLY A 280 -6.97 6.67 24.04
CA GLY A 280 -6.95 5.51 24.94
C GLY A 280 -6.16 4.30 24.45
N GLU A 281 -5.66 4.27 23.22
CA GLU A 281 -4.79 3.21 22.74
C GLU A 281 -3.37 3.39 23.33
N PRO A 282 -2.82 2.39 24.04
CA PRO A 282 -1.45 2.49 24.55
C PRO A 282 -0.43 2.36 23.41
N SER A 283 0.67 3.10 23.52
CA SER A 283 1.82 2.86 22.64
C SER A 283 2.32 1.43 22.80
N ARG A 284 2.65 0.81 21.68
CA ARG A 284 3.27 -0.52 21.65
C ARG A 284 4.80 -0.46 21.60
N LEU A 285 5.35 0.76 21.60
CA LEU A 285 6.76 0.99 21.76
C LEU A 285 7.15 0.60 23.20
N VAL A 286 8.00 -0.41 23.31
CA VAL A 286 8.67 -0.73 24.56
C VAL A 286 9.91 0.16 24.60
N ASP A 287 10.01 1.06 25.61
CA ASP A 287 11.19 1.90 25.86
C ASP A 287 12.42 1.06 26.15
#